data_c2c136c1d196adc71b18c393b440e07c
#
_entry.id   c2c136c1d196adc71b18c393b440e07c
#
_cell.length_a   1.000
_cell.length_b   1.000
_cell.length_c   1.000
_cell.angle_alpha   90.00
_cell.angle_beta   90.00
_cell.angle_gamma   90.00
#
_symmetry.space_group_name_H-M   'P 1'
#
loop_
_entity.id
_entity.type
_entity.pdbx_description
1 polymer ?
#
loop_
_entity_poly.entity_id
_entity_poly.type
_entity_poly.pdbx_seq_one_letter_code
_entity_poly.pdbx_strand_id
1 'polypeptide(L)'
;MSYAIIKTGGKQYKVKAGEILKIEKLPDSKPESKIEFNEILAYGDDKSIEIGTPHVEGAKVEADLIKNGKDRTILIFKKRRRQNSRRKNGHRQEHTMIRINKIFSKDGKVLSEAEKMVKPTKKVEAEVKTKTEVVSK
;
A
#
# COMPACT_ATOMS: atom_id res chain seq x y z
N MET A 1 14.93 10.39 8.29
CA MET A 1 14.10 9.27 7.74
C MET A 1 13.76 9.57 6.29
N SER A 2 14.07 8.65 5.38
CA SER A 2 13.83 8.85 3.95
C SER A 2 12.36 8.62 3.60
N TYR A 3 11.85 9.43 2.69
CA TYR A 3 10.49 9.30 2.16
C TYR A 3 10.47 9.60 0.67
N ALA A 4 9.42 9.16 0.00
CA ALA A 4 9.14 9.49 -1.39
C ALA A 4 7.70 9.95 -1.55
N ILE A 5 7.45 10.73 -2.60
CA ILE A 5 6.09 11.11 -3.00
C ILE A 5 5.82 10.43 -4.33
N ILE A 6 4.93 9.46 -4.32
CA ILE A 6 4.50 8.72 -5.50
C ILE A 6 3.17 9.26 -6.02
N LYS A 7 2.96 9.14 -7.33
CA LYS A 7 1.70 9.45 -7.97
C LYS A 7 1.11 8.16 -8.52
N THR A 8 -0.10 7.82 -8.09
CA THR A 8 -0.81 6.63 -8.57
C THR A 8 -2.32 6.81 -8.43
N GLY A 9 -3.10 6.30 -9.39
CA GLY A 9 -4.56 6.40 -9.38
C GLY A 9 -5.11 7.83 -9.34
N GLY A 10 -4.37 8.80 -9.90
CA GLY A 10 -4.75 10.22 -9.87
C GLY A 10 -4.52 10.91 -8.51
N LYS A 11 -3.85 10.27 -7.58
CA LYS A 11 -3.56 10.78 -6.24
C LYS A 11 -2.07 10.75 -5.95
N GLN A 12 -1.65 11.57 -4.99
CA GLN A 12 -0.27 11.63 -4.50
C GLN A 12 -0.20 11.08 -3.07
N TYR A 13 0.82 10.29 -2.82
CA TYR A 13 1.04 9.67 -1.52
C TYR A 13 2.48 9.89 -1.06
N LYS A 14 2.62 10.36 0.18
CA LYS A 14 3.92 10.39 0.86
C LYS A 14 4.13 9.03 1.50
N VAL A 15 5.17 8.32 1.11
CA VAL A 15 5.45 6.95 1.52
C VAL A 15 6.80 6.80 2.18
N LYS A 16 6.88 5.90 3.14
CA LYS A 16 8.11 5.49 3.82
C LYS A 16 8.29 3.98 3.66
N ALA A 17 9.52 3.50 3.75
CA ALA A 17 9.77 2.06 3.74
C ALA A 17 9.13 1.38 4.97
N GLY A 18 8.49 0.23 4.74
CA GLY A 18 7.74 -0.53 5.75
C GLY A 18 6.30 -0.09 5.96
N GLU A 19 5.87 1.01 5.37
CA GLU A 19 4.51 1.51 5.50
C GLU A 19 3.52 0.69 4.67
N ILE A 20 2.34 0.45 5.23
CA ILE A 20 1.21 -0.18 4.54
C ILE A 20 0.26 0.93 4.10
N LEU A 21 -0.05 0.95 2.82
CA LEU A 21 -0.84 2.00 2.20
C LEU A 21 -2.03 1.42 1.45
N LYS A 22 -3.15 2.11 1.52
CA LYS A 22 -4.34 1.83 0.73
C LYS A 22 -4.39 2.80 -0.45
N ILE A 23 -4.35 2.25 -1.65
CA ILE A 23 -4.38 3.00 -2.91
C ILE A 23 -5.59 2.59 -3.76
N GLU A 24 -5.85 3.34 -4.81
CA GLU A 24 -6.83 2.94 -5.81
C GLU A 24 -6.45 1.59 -6.43
N LYS A 25 -7.46 0.83 -6.86
CA LYS A 25 -7.24 -0.49 -7.46
C LYS A 25 -6.30 -0.40 -8.66
N LEU A 26 -5.25 -1.21 -8.61
CA LEU A 26 -4.35 -1.38 -9.74
C LEU A 26 -4.91 -2.42 -10.71
N PRO A 27 -4.93 -2.14 -12.03
CA PRO A 27 -5.29 -3.15 -13.02
C PRO A 27 -4.27 -4.30 -12.98
N ASP A 28 -4.73 -5.51 -13.28
CA ASP A 28 -3.91 -6.73 -13.43
C ASP A 28 -2.99 -7.09 -12.25
N SER A 29 -3.30 -6.59 -11.07
CA SER A 29 -2.52 -6.87 -9.87
C SER A 29 -2.96 -8.18 -9.21
N LYS A 30 -2.02 -9.13 -9.10
CA LYS A 30 -2.24 -10.38 -8.36
C LYS A 30 -1.73 -10.23 -6.92
N PRO A 31 -2.39 -10.81 -5.92
CA PRO A 31 -1.87 -10.86 -4.56
C PRO A 31 -0.46 -11.45 -4.53
N GLU A 32 0.37 -10.94 -3.62
CA GLU A 32 1.78 -11.33 -3.44
C GLU A 32 2.72 -10.96 -4.62
N SER A 33 2.26 -10.17 -5.60
CA SER A 33 3.12 -9.65 -6.65
C SER A 33 3.91 -8.43 -6.17
N LYS A 34 5.12 -8.27 -6.73
CA LYS A 34 5.90 -7.04 -6.56
C LYS A 34 5.43 -6.01 -7.57
N ILE A 35 5.33 -4.79 -7.11
CA ILE A 35 4.90 -3.65 -7.92
C ILE A 35 5.98 -2.59 -7.85
N GLU A 36 6.29 -2.00 -8.99
CA GLU A 36 7.22 -0.87 -9.09
C GLU A 36 6.45 0.39 -9.47
N PHE A 37 6.68 1.46 -8.73
CA PHE A 37 6.17 2.79 -9.04
C PHE A 37 7.30 3.63 -9.59
N ASN A 38 7.15 4.08 -10.83
CA ASN A 38 8.15 4.90 -11.53
C ASN A 38 7.77 6.39 -11.54
N GLU A 39 6.50 6.73 -11.26
CA GLU A 39 6.06 8.10 -11.17
C GLU A 39 6.35 8.70 -9.79
N ILE A 40 7.61 9.05 -9.56
CA ILE A 40 8.09 9.67 -8.32
C ILE A 40 8.19 11.17 -8.53
N LEU A 41 7.43 11.94 -7.76
CA LEU A 41 7.42 13.40 -7.85
C LEU A 41 8.55 14.04 -7.09
N ALA A 42 8.87 13.49 -5.93
CA ALA A 42 9.97 13.93 -5.09
C ALA A 42 10.41 12.82 -4.16
N TYR A 43 11.65 12.87 -3.73
CA TYR A 43 12.15 12.02 -2.65
C TYR A 43 13.19 12.78 -1.83
N GLY A 44 13.39 12.37 -0.62
CA GLY A 44 14.42 12.98 0.22
C GLY A 44 14.42 12.49 1.65
N ASP A 45 15.29 13.09 2.39
CA ASP A 45 15.45 12.94 3.82
C ASP A 45 15.10 14.25 4.54
N ASP A 46 15.13 14.23 5.87
CA ASP A 46 14.89 15.42 6.70
C ASP A 46 15.87 16.59 6.38
N LYS A 47 17.00 16.30 5.74
CA LYS A 47 18.06 17.28 5.43
C LYS A 47 18.08 17.75 3.97
N SER A 48 17.68 16.91 3.04
CA SER A 48 17.73 17.20 1.59
C SER A 48 16.54 16.58 0.87
N ILE A 49 15.94 17.35 -0.04
CA ILE A 49 14.81 16.95 -0.84
C ILE A 49 15.14 17.19 -2.30
N GLU A 50 14.96 16.17 -3.15
CA GLU A 50 14.98 16.30 -4.59
C GLU A 50 13.56 16.32 -5.14
N ILE A 51 13.25 17.36 -5.91
CA ILE A 51 11.94 17.58 -6.52
C ILE A 51 12.08 17.43 -8.03
N GLY A 52 11.19 16.63 -8.64
CA GLY A 52 11.15 16.43 -10.08
C GLY A 52 10.37 17.52 -10.82
N THR A 53 10.61 17.61 -12.12
CA THR A 53 9.90 18.51 -13.03
C THR A 53 9.35 17.72 -14.24
N PRO A 54 8.17 17.12 -14.19
CA PRO A 54 7.29 16.82 -13.05
C PRO A 54 7.72 15.58 -12.25
N HIS A 55 8.52 14.68 -12.82
CA HIS A 55 8.97 13.42 -12.21
C HIS A 55 10.50 13.42 -12.06
N VAL A 56 10.98 12.68 -11.07
CA VAL A 56 12.41 12.41 -10.93
C VAL A 56 12.74 11.18 -11.78
N GLU A 57 13.50 11.36 -12.84
CA GLU A 57 13.94 10.28 -13.70
C GLU A 57 14.89 9.32 -12.95
N GLY A 58 14.69 8.03 -13.12
CA GLY A 58 15.49 6.99 -12.49
C GLY A 58 15.11 6.61 -11.06
N ALA A 59 14.33 7.45 -10.37
CA ALA A 59 13.81 7.09 -9.06
C ALA A 59 12.66 6.07 -9.17
N LYS A 60 12.62 5.11 -8.26
CA LYS A 60 11.53 4.13 -8.20
C LYS A 60 11.22 3.70 -6.77
N VAL A 61 10.01 3.23 -6.54
CA VAL A 61 9.56 2.64 -5.29
C VAL A 61 9.06 1.22 -5.55
N GLU A 62 9.62 0.27 -4.82
CA GLU A 62 9.17 -1.13 -4.84
C GLU A 62 8.21 -1.38 -3.68
N ALA A 63 7.10 -2.04 -3.97
CA ALA A 63 6.09 -2.43 -3.01
C ALA A 63 5.62 -3.86 -3.26
N ASP A 64 5.18 -4.52 -2.20
CA ASP A 64 4.48 -5.79 -2.29
C ASP A 64 2.98 -5.56 -2.19
N LEU A 65 2.23 -6.22 -3.06
CA LEU A 65 0.78 -6.22 -3.00
C LEU A 65 0.30 -7.19 -1.93
N ILE A 66 -0.37 -6.67 -0.90
CA ILE A 66 -0.91 -7.50 0.19
C ILE A 66 -2.23 -8.12 -0.24
N LYS A 67 -3.18 -7.30 -0.65
CA LYS A 67 -4.51 -7.73 -1.08
C LYS A 67 -5.25 -6.68 -1.90
N ASN A 68 -6.14 -7.15 -2.74
CA ASN A 68 -7.18 -6.35 -3.35
C ASN A 68 -8.48 -6.53 -2.55
N GLY A 69 -9.20 -5.47 -2.32
CA GLY A 69 -10.44 -5.48 -1.56
C GLY A 69 -11.40 -4.40 -2.01
N LYS A 70 -12.53 -4.38 -1.34
CA LYS A 70 -13.57 -3.37 -1.52
C LYS A 70 -13.86 -2.73 -0.17
N ASP A 71 -14.07 -1.43 -0.17
CA ASP A 71 -14.48 -0.70 1.01
C ASP A 71 -15.93 -1.04 1.40
N ARG A 72 -16.31 -0.57 2.56
CA ARG A 72 -17.69 -0.66 3.02
C ARG A 72 -18.62 0.03 2.03
N THR A 73 -19.79 -0.55 1.79
CA THR A 73 -20.81 0.03 0.93
C THR A 73 -21.27 1.38 1.50
N ILE A 74 -21.22 2.40 0.66
CA ILE A 74 -21.73 3.75 0.97
C ILE A 74 -23.11 3.86 0.38
N LEU A 75 -24.10 4.19 1.22
CA LEU A 75 -25.45 4.42 0.79
C LEU A 75 -25.61 5.85 0.30
N ILE A 76 -26.00 6.00 -0.95
CA ILE A 76 -26.28 7.30 -1.57
C ILE A 76 -27.78 7.46 -1.70
N PHE A 77 -28.36 8.33 -0.91
CA PHE A 77 -29.76 8.67 -0.94
C PHE A 77 -29.96 10.08 -1.51
N LYS A 78 -30.74 10.18 -2.58
CA LYS A 78 -31.10 11.46 -3.21
C LYS A 78 -32.61 11.64 -3.17
N LYS A 79 -33.07 12.78 -2.69
CA LYS A 79 -34.47 13.19 -2.70
C LYS A 79 -34.56 14.63 -3.19
N ARG A 80 -35.48 14.88 -4.11
CA ARG A 80 -35.81 16.25 -4.53
C ARG A 80 -36.93 16.81 -3.62
N ARG A 81 -36.71 18.04 -3.17
CA ARG A 81 -37.65 18.75 -2.31
C ARG A 81 -39.00 18.94 -3.02
N ARG A 82 -40.10 18.67 -2.32
CA ARG A 82 -41.50 18.83 -2.81
C ARG A 82 -41.83 18.06 -4.10
N GLN A 83 -41.07 17.03 -4.43
CA GLN A 83 -41.30 16.15 -5.55
C GLN A 83 -41.25 14.70 -5.06
N ASN A 84 -42.04 13.82 -5.67
CA ASN A 84 -42.04 12.39 -5.34
C ASN A 84 -40.83 11.66 -5.93
N SER A 85 -39.66 12.30 -5.94
CA SER A 85 -38.42 11.74 -6.45
C SER A 85 -37.53 11.26 -5.30
N ARG A 86 -37.29 9.96 -5.28
CA ARG A 86 -36.35 9.31 -4.34
C ARG A 86 -35.42 8.42 -5.13
N ARG A 87 -34.14 8.49 -4.85
CA ARG A 87 -33.15 7.61 -5.43
C ARG A 87 -32.19 7.11 -4.38
N LYS A 88 -32.04 5.79 -4.30
CA LYS A 88 -31.14 5.12 -3.36
C LYS A 88 -30.18 4.25 -4.14
N ASN A 89 -28.90 4.54 -4.04
CA ASN A 89 -27.82 3.79 -4.67
C ASN A 89 -26.83 3.35 -3.61
N GLY A 90 -26.20 2.19 -3.82
CA GLY A 90 -25.04 1.75 -3.07
C GLY A 90 -23.78 1.91 -3.89
N HIS A 91 -22.71 2.41 -3.28
CA HIS A 91 -21.38 2.45 -3.88
C HIS A 91 -20.38 1.72 -3.00
N ARG A 92 -19.56 0.88 -3.61
CA ARG A 92 -18.50 0.14 -2.94
C ARG A 92 -17.21 0.29 -3.71
N GLN A 93 -16.31 1.13 -3.17
CA GLN A 93 -15.04 1.46 -3.80
C GLN A 93 -14.05 0.30 -3.70
N GLU A 94 -13.46 -0.07 -4.81
CA GLU A 94 -12.37 -1.04 -4.86
C GLU A 94 -11.04 -0.37 -4.52
N HIS A 95 -10.18 -1.07 -3.81
CA HIS A 95 -8.87 -0.60 -3.42
C HIS A 95 -7.83 -1.71 -3.42
N THR A 96 -6.57 -1.33 -3.46
CA THR A 96 -5.42 -2.22 -3.31
C THR A 96 -4.63 -1.82 -2.06
N MET A 97 -4.28 -2.79 -1.23
CA MET A 97 -3.37 -2.59 -0.10
C MET A 97 -1.97 -3.04 -0.49
N ILE A 98 -1.01 -2.14 -0.36
CA ILE A 98 0.39 -2.36 -0.66
C ILE A 98 1.25 -2.10 0.57
N ARG A 99 2.40 -2.75 0.63
CA ARG A 99 3.48 -2.46 1.58
C ARG A 99 4.70 -1.97 0.82
N ILE A 100 5.21 -0.83 1.22
CA ILE A 100 6.42 -0.26 0.62
C ILE A 100 7.64 -1.01 1.14
N ASN A 101 8.42 -1.59 0.24
CA ASN A 101 9.63 -2.33 0.57
C ASN A 101 10.87 -1.45 0.49
N LYS A 102 11.10 -0.84 -0.66
CA LYS A 102 12.32 -0.07 -0.94
C LYS A 102 12.03 1.22 -1.69
N ILE A 103 12.80 2.23 -1.38
CA ILE A 103 12.81 3.51 -2.09
C ILE A 103 14.20 3.67 -2.72
N PHE A 104 14.23 3.88 -4.03
CA PHE A 104 15.46 4.09 -4.80
C PHE A 104 15.60 5.54 -5.25
N SER A 105 16.80 6.08 -5.14
CA SER A 105 17.16 7.38 -5.70
C SER A 105 17.29 7.31 -7.23
N LYS A 106 17.46 8.47 -7.87
CA LYS A 106 17.75 8.58 -9.30
C LYS A 106 19.02 7.83 -9.74
N ASP A 107 19.99 7.67 -8.85
CA ASP A 107 21.26 6.96 -9.08
C ASP A 107 21.14 5.44 -8.87
N GLY A 108 19.92 4.92 -8.58
CA GLY A 108 19.69 3.52 -8.29
C GLY A 108 20.12 3.07 -6.90
N LYS A 109 20.54 3.99 -6.03
CA LYS A 109 20.88 3.69 -4.64
C LYS A 109 19.62 3.51 -3.80
N VAL A 110 19.62 2.51 -2.92
CA VAL A 110 18.54 2.30 -1.95
C VAL A 110 18.65 3.37 -0.86
N LEU A 111 17.64 4.22 -0.74
CA LEU A 111 17.55 5.26 0.30
C LEU A 111 16.99 4.69 1.61
N SER A 112 16.04 3.80 1.49
CA SER A 112 15.39 3.17 2.65
C SER A 112 14.87 1.79 2.27
N GLU A 113 15.00 0.83 3.18
CA GLU A 113 14.52 -0.54 3.03
C GLU A 113 13.67 -0.93 4.25
N ALA A 114 12.53 -1.57 4.01
CA ALA A 114 11.68 -2.12 5.05
C ALA A 114 12.30 -3.37 5.67
N GLU A 115 12.14 -3.55 6.97
CA GLU A 115 12.46 -4.80 7.62
C GLU A 115 11.60 -5.92 7.02
N LYS A 116 12.24 -7.05 6.68
CA LYS A 116 11.54 -8.21 6.14
C LYS A 116 10.58 -8.74 7.19
N MET A 117 9.30 -8.81 6.89
CA MET A 117 8.39 -9.59 7.71
C MET A 117 8.80 -11.07 7.64
N VAL A 118 9.28 -11.59 8.73
CA VAL A 118 9.42 -13.03 8.90
C VAL A 118 7.99 -13.58 8.98
N LYS A 119 7.51 -14.20 7.90
CA LYS A 119 6.26 -14.97 7.98
C LYS A 119 6.47 -16.03 9.05
N PRO A 120 5.60 -16.14 10.08
CA PRO A 120 5.72 -17.20 11.05
C PRO A 120 5.65 -18.53 10.30
N THR A 121 6.76 -19.23 10.23
CA THR A 121 6.83 -20.55 9.62
C THR A 121 6.00 -21.50 10.48
N LYS A 122 5.17 -22.33 9.85
CA LYS A 122 4.34 -23.36 10.51
C LYS A 122 5.09 -24.28 11.51
N LYS A 123 6.41 -24.20 11.55
CA LYS A 123 7.27 -24.93 12.51
C LYS A 123 7.08 -24.49 13.97
N VAL A 124 6.74 -23.22 14.23
CA VAL A 124 6.58 -22.72 15.60
C VAL A 124 5.27 -23.22 16.24
N GLU A 125 4.22 -23.42 15.41
CA GLU A 125 2.95 -23.98 15.89
C GLU A 125 3.05 -25.47 16.27
N ALA A 126 3.93 -26.23 15.62
CA ALA A 126 4.16 -27.64 15.94
C ALA A 126 4.94 -27.80 17.25
N GLU A 127 5.90 -26.93 17.55
CA GLU A 127 6.66 -26.98 18.82
C GLU A 127 5.82 -26.55 20.02
N VAL A 128 4.89 -25.61 19.84
CA VAL A 128 3.98 -25.19 20.92
C VAL A 128 2.98 -26.29 21.26
N LYS A 129 2.47 -27.04 20.28
CA LYS A 129 1.56 -28.16 20.51
C LYS A 129 2.22 -29.33 21.23
N THR A 130 3.47 -29.65 20.88
CA THR A 130 4.23 -30.73 21.56
C THR A 130 4.61 -30.38 22.99
N LYS A 131 4.89 -29.13 23.30
CA LYS A 131 5.17 -28.71 24.70
C LYS A 131 3.90 -28.71 25.57
N THR A 132 2.73 -28.46 25.01
CA THR A 132 1.48 -28.46 25.78
C THR A 132 1.01 -29.89 26.08
N GLU A 133 1.27 -30.86 25.21
CA GLU A 133 0.95 -32.26 25.47
C GLU A 133 1.88 -32.93 26.50
N VAL A 134 3.13 -32.50 26.61
CA VAL A 134 4.11 -33.05 27.60
C VAL A 134 3.87 -32.55 29.03
N VAL A 135 3.17 -31.41 29.20
CA VAL A 135 2.87 -30.81 30.52
C VAL A 135 1.54 -31.33 31.10
N SER A 136 0.72 -32.02 30.34
CA SER A 136 -0.60 -32.53 30.78
C SER A 136 -0.60 -34.03 31.19
N LYS A 137 0.57 -34.64 31.44
CA LYS A 137 0.69 -36.00 31.99
C LYS A 137 1.23 -35.97 33.41
#